data_4a0cd4200ca14f13159da6f6023311e7
#
_entry.id   4a0cd4200ca14f13159da6f6023311e7
#
_cell.length_a   1.000
_cell.length_b   1.000
_cell.length_c   1.000
_cell.angle_alpha   90.00
_cell.angle_beta   90.00
_cell.angle_gamma   90.00
#
_symmetry.space_group_name_H-M   'P 1'
#
loop_
_entity.id
_entity.type
_entity.pdbx_description
1 polymer ?
#
loop_
_entity_poly.entity_id
_entity_poly.type
_entity_poly.pdbx_seq_one_letter_code
_entity_poly.pdbx_strand_id
1 'polypeptide(L)'
;MASANRYQPALLGGLFIGILSSLPLVSGLNVCCCLWVVVGGVLTTYLRQQQQPEPLETSDAVLAGLMAGAIGAVLDIIGNYIFLQWTGPLWQDQLRNQLESNPDMPPQAREWVMKLMSGQGLALLQFVVVLPMFAIFGMLGSLLGLTFFKKKTPPPAVG
;
A
#
# COMPACT_ATOMS: atom_id res chain seq x y z
N MET A 1 2.48 -14.49 30.00
CA MET A 1 3.12 -13.49 29.12
C MET A 1 2.63 -13.76 27.72
N ALA A 2 1.70 -12.96 27.22
CA ALA A 2 1.20 -13.12 25.85
C ALA A 2 2.38 -12.84 24.92
N SER A 3 2.78 -13.81 24.12
CA SER A 3 3.74 -13.62 23.06
C SER A 3 3.16 -12.52 22.16
N ALA A 4 3.78 -11.33 22.20
CA ALA A 4 3.39 -10.23 21.35
C ALA A 4 3.32 -10.76 19.92
N ASN A 5 2.12 -10.80 19.36
CA ASN A 5 1.92 -11.39 18.04
C ASN A 5 2.69 -10.53 17.04
N ARG A 6 3.85 -11.03 16.61
CA ARG A 6 4.83 -10.30 15.76
C ARG A 6 4.21 -9.73 14.50
N TYR A 7 3.12 -10.31 14.04
CA TYR A 7 2.43 -9.93 12.81
C TYR A 7 1.29 -8.92 13.01
N GLN A 8 0.80 -8.76 14.24
CA GLN A 8 -0.34 -7.89 14.53
C GLN A 8 -0.14 -6.43 14.09
N PRO A 9 1.01 -5.77 14.34
CA PRO A 9 1.26 -4.42 13.86
C PRO A 9 1.25 -4.31 12.34
N ALA A 10 1.83 -5.30 11.63
CA ALA A 10 1.85 -5.34 10.17
C ALA A 10 0.44 -5.57 9.59
N LEU A 11 -0.38 -6.41 10.23
CA LEU A 11 -1.79 -6.60 9.84
C LEU A 11 -2.61 -5.32 10.01
N LEU A 12 -2.46 -4.62 11.14
CA LEU A 12 -3.19 -3.37 11.39
C LEU A 12 -2.76 -2.26 10.43
N GLY A 13 -1.45 -2.12 10.19
CA GLY A 13 -0.93 -1.18 9.21
C GLY A 13 -1.36 -1.51 7.79
N GLY A 14 -1.32 -2.79 7.40
CA GLY A 14 -1.78 -3.26 6.10
C GLY A 14 -3.28 -3.07 5.91
N LEU A 15 -4.09 -3.34 6.92
CA LEU A 15 -5.54 -3.08 6.90
C LEU A 15 -5.85 -1.59 6.71
N PHE A 16 -5.13 -0.73 7.44
CA PHE A 16 -5.23 0.72 7.29
C PHE A 16 -4.89 1.16 5.84
N ILE A 17 -3.77 0.68 5.30
CA ILE A 17 -3.36 0.96 3.92
C ILE A 17 -4.44 0.49 2.95
N GLY A 18 -4.87 -0.76 3.03
CA GLY A 18 -5.81 -1.37 2.09
C GLY A 18 -7.17 -0.67 2.08
N ILE A 19 -7.75 -0.38 3.24
CA ILE A 19 -9.04 0.31 3.34
C ILE A 19 -8.96 1.73 2.76
N LEU A 20 -7.95 2.52 3.16
CA LEU A 20 -7.84 3.90 2.71
C LEU A 20 -7.48 4.00 1.23
N SER A 21 -6.67 3.08 0.71
CA SER A 21 -6.32 3.06 -0.71
C SER A 21 -7.47 2.62 -1.60
N SER A 22 -8.39 1.78 -1.11
CA SER A 22 -9.57 1.30 -1.87
C SER A 22 -10.68 2.34 -1.98
N LEU A 23 -10.70 3.38 -1.12
CA LEU A 23 -11.75 4.40 -1.13
C LEU A 23 -11.50 5.42 -2.26
N PRO A 24 -12.43 5.59 -3.22
CA PRO A 24 -12.20 6.39 -4.43
C PRO A 24 -11.92 7.87 -4.15
N LEU A 25 -12.54 8.46 -3.11
CA LEU A 25 -12.29 9.84 -2.70
C LEU A 25 -10.92 10.04 -2.05
N VAL A 26 -10.44 9.01 -1.35
CA VAL A 26 -9.21 9.05 -0.54
C VAL A 26 -8.02 8.59 -1.37
N SER A 27 -8.25 7.73 -2.37
CA SER A 27 -7.21 7.20 -3.27
C SER A 27 -6.56 8.29 -4.12
N GLY A 28 -7.23 9.41 -4.37
CA GLY A 28 -6.65 10.56 -5.07
C GLY A 28 -5.39 11.11 -4.42
N LEU A 29 -5.29 11.10 -3.09
CA LEU A 29 -4.09 11.49 -2.35
C LEU A 29 -2.96 10.45 -2.46
N ASN A 30 -3.31 9.20 -2.74
CA ASN A 30 -2.34 8.12 -2.92
C ASN A 30 -1.61 8.22 -4.27
N VAL A 31 -2.25 8.83 -5.28
CA VAL A 31 -1.66 9.04 -6.61
C VAL A 31 -0.44 9.96 -6.55
N CYS A 32 -0.45 10.98 -5.67
CA CYS A 32 0.65 11.93 -5.58
C CYS A 32 1.93 11.36 -4.93
N CYS A 33 1.83 10.57 -3.89
CA CYS A 33 3.02 10.15 -3.11
C CYS A 33 2.83 8.84 -2.34
N CYS A 34 1.89 7.99 -2.68
CA CYS A 34 1.54 6.79 -1.88
C CYS A 34 1.38 7.14 -0.38
N LEU A 35 0.77 8.30 -0.11
CA LEU A 35 0.71 8.92 1.22
C LEU A 35 0.17 7.94 2.28
N TRP A 36 -0.93 7.27 1.96
CA TRP A 36 -1.55 6.32 2.88
C TRP A 36 -0.70 5.09 3.14
N VAL A 37 0.08 4.68 2.15
CA VAL A 37 1.02 3.55 2.28
C VAL A 37 2.16 3.92 3.21
N VAL A 38 2.72 5.12 3.04
CA VAL A 38 3.78 5.64 3.92
C VAL A 38 3.26 5.83 5.34
N VAL A 39 2.09 6.43 5.53
CA VAL A 39 1.46 6.60 6.86
C VAL A 39 1.19 5.25 7.53
N GLY A 40 0.71 4.27 6.76
CA GLY A 40 0.49 2.92 7.28
C GLY A 40 1.78 2.22 7.69
N GLY A 41 2.88 2.43 6.97
CA GLY A 41 4.22 1.98 7.36
C GLY A 41 4.70 2.64 8.67
N VAL A 42 4.52 3.95 8.80
CA VAL A 42 4.80 4.69 10.05
C VAL A 42 3.99 4.13 11.22
N LEU A 43 2.68 3.91 11.02
CA LEU A 43 1.78 3.35 12.01
C LEU A 43 2.23 1.93 12.44
N THR A 44 2.65 1.10 11.48
CA THR A 44 3.16 -0.24 11.75
C THR A 44 4.36 -0.20 12.70
N THR A 45 5.33 0.68 12.43
CA THR A 45 6.51 0.85 13.29
C THR A 45 6.13 1.38 14.66
N TYR A 46 5.23 2.35 14.75
CA TYR A 46 4.73 2.88 16.01
C TYR A 46 4.11 1.77 16.88
N LEU A 47 3.18 1.00 16.31
CA LEU A 47 2.51 -0.10 17.02
C LEU A 47 3.52 -1.17 17.46
N ARG A 48 4.50 -1.49 16.62
CA ARG A 48 5.52 -2.48 16.94
C ARG A 48 6.44 -2.01 18.06
N GLN A 49 6.85 -0.75 18.05
CA GLN A 49 7.67 -0.16 19.11
C GLN A 49 6.93 -0.07 20.46
N GLN A 50 5.60 0.05 20.42
CA GLN A 50 4.79 0.01 21.64
C GLN A 50 4.75 -1.38 22.28
N GLN A 51 4.85 -2.44 21.50
CA GLN A 51 4.76 -3.83 21.97
C GLN A 51 6.06 -4.35 22.59
N GLN A 52 7.17 -3.64 22.46
CA GLN A 52 8.46 -4.07 23.00
C GLN A 52 9.14 -2.93 23.79
N PRO A 53 9.82 -3.27 24.92
CA PRO A 53 10.53 -2.28 25.73
C PRO A 53 11.81 -1.80 25.07
N GLU A 54 12.47 -2.66 24.29
CA GLU A 54 13.73 -2.40 23.61
C GLU A 54 13.53 -1.56 22.33
N PRO A 55 14.55 -0.79 21.91
CA PRO A 55 14.53 -0.09 20.64
C PRO A 55 14.35 -1.07 19.48
N LEU A 56 13.45 -0.75 18.55
CA LEU A 56 13.20 -1.56 17.36
C LEU A 56 14.44 -1.53 16.45
N GLU A 57 14.89 -2.71 16.01
CA GLU A 57 15.95 -2.81 15.02
C GLU A 57 15.47 -2.36 13.64
N THR A 58 16.40 -1.82 12.84
CA THR A 58 16.09 -1.38 11.47
C THR A 58 15.59 -2.51 10.59
N SER A 59 16.18 -3.71 10.73
CA SER A 59 15.76 -4.91 10.02
C SER A 59 14.30 -5.31 10.30
N ASP A 60 13.92 -5.23 11.57
CA ASP A 60 12.55 -5.52 12.01
C ASP A 60 11.55 -4.48 11.52
N ALA A 61 11.93 -3.20 11.49
CA ALA A 61 11.10 -2.14 10.94
C ALA A 61 10.90 -2.31 9.44
N VAL A 62 11.96 -2.59 8.68
CA VAL A 62 11.92 -2.86 7.24
C VAL A 62 10.97 -4.02 6.95
N LEU A 63 11.15 -5.14 7.63
CA LEU A 63 10.31 -6.32 7.42
C LEU A 63 8.85 -6.06 7.76
N ALA A 64 8.58 -5.37 8.87
CA ALA A 64 7.22 -5.03 9.29
C ALA A 64 6.53 -4.09 8.27
N GLY A 65 7.24 -3.08 7.76
CA GLY A 65 6.74 -2.16 6.74
C GLY A 65 6.49 -2.84 5.40
N LEU A 66 7.40 -3.74 5.00
CA LEU A 66 7.26 -4.53 3.77
C LEU A 66 6.04 -5.45 3.83
N MET A 67 5.84 -6.13 4.97
CA MET A 67 4.66 -6.96 5.20
C MET A 67 3.37 -6.13 5.22
N ALA A 68 3.36 -4.98 5.89
CA ALA A 68 2.20 -4.11 5.93
C ALA A 68 1.84 -3.59 4.53
N GLY A 69 2.84 -3.18 3.74
CA GLY A 69 2.66 -2.78 2.35
C GLY A 69 2.10 -3.89 1.48
N ALA A 70 2.66 -5.11 1.58
CA ALA A 70 2.18 -6.28 0.83
C ALA A 70 0.73 -6.65 1.19
N ILE A 71 0.40 -6.68 2.48
CA ILE A 71 -0.98 -6.93 2.96
C ILE A 71 -1.90 -5.82 2.44
N GLY A 72 -1.49 -4.56 2.55
CA GLY A 72 -2.24 -3.42 2.05
C GLY A 72 -2.51 -3.50 0.55
N ALA A 73 -1.52 -3.90 -0.25
CA ALA A 73 -1.66 -4.10 -1.69
C ALA A 73 -2.69 -5.18 -2.03
N VAL A 74 -2.65 -6.32 -1.34
CA VAL A 74 -3.63 -7.40 -1.56
C VAL A 74 -5.04 -6.93 -1.23
N LEU A 75 -5.22 -6.23 -0.12
CA LEU A 75 -6.52 -5.68 0.28
C LEU A 75 -7.01 -4.60 -0.69
N ASP A 76 -6.10 -3.74 -1.17
CA ASP A 76 -6.40 -2.73 -2.19
C ASP A 76 -6.85 -3.36 -3.51
N ILE A 77 -6.16 -4.40 -3.99
CA ILE A 77 -6.52 -5.14 -5.20
C ILE A 77 -7.92 -5.78 -5.04
N ILE A 78 -8.20 -6.40 -3.89
CA ILE A 78 -9.51 -6.99 -3.60
C ILE A 78 -10.59 -5.91 -3.55
N GLY A 79 -10.33 -4.80 -2.85
CA GLY A 79 -11.25 -3.66 -2.75
C GLY A 79 -11.56 -3.04 -4.11
N ASN A 80 -10.55 -2.82 -4.93
CA ASN A 80 -10.70 -2.33 -6.30
C ASN A 80 -11.47 -3.30 -7.19
N TYR A 81 -11.22 -4.62 -7.04
CA TYR A 81 -11.98 -5.63 -7.77
C TYR A 81 -13.47 -5.58 -7.43
N ILE A 82 -13.82 -5.52 -6.15
CA ILE A 82 -15.21 -5.40 -5.68
C ILE A 82 -15.83 -4.09 -6.21
N PHE A 83 -15.12 -2.97 -6.09
CA PHE A 83 -15.59 -1.67 -6.57
C PHE A 83 -15.85 -1.67 -8.08
N LEU A 84 -14.96 -2.31 -8.84
CA LEU A 84 -15.07 -2.42 -10.29
C LEU A 84 -16.31 -3.24 -10.73
N GLN A 85 -16.72 -4.22 -9.95
CA GLN A 85 -17.97 -4.97 -10.22
C GLN A 85 -19.21 -4.06 -10.15
N TRP A 86 -19.17 -3.02 -9.32
CA TRP A 86 -20.28 -2.10 -9.13
C TRP A 86 -20.25 -0.92 -10.12
N THR A 87 -19.06 -0.43 -10.46
CA THR A 87 -18.87 0.78 -11.28
C THR A 87 -18.21 0.51 -12.63
N GLY A 88 -17.85 -0.73 -12.89
CA GLY A 88 -17.07 -1.14 -14.07
C GLY A 88 -17.60 -0.65 -15.41
N PRO A 89 -18.93 -0.73 -15.70
CA PRO A 89 -19.48 -0.24 -16.96
C PRO A 89 -19.23 1.27 -17.16
N LEU A 90 -19.47 2.07 -16.12
CA LEU A 90 -19.28 3.53 -16.18
C LEU A 90 -17.82 3.93 -16.37
N TRP A 91 -16.90 3.21 -15.73
CA TRP A 91 -15.45 3.42 -15.85
C TRP A 91 -14.95 3.09 -17.27
N GLN A 92 -15.39 1.95 -17.81
CA GLN A 92 -15.01 1.51 -19.14
C GLN A 92 -15.52 2.48 -20.22
N ASP A 93 -16.75 2.96 -20.10
CA ASP A 93 -17.31 3.94 -21.02
C ASP A 93 -16.56 5.28 -20.95
N GLN A 94 -16.23 5.75 -19.75
CA GLN A 94 -15.42 6.96 -19.57
C GLN A 94 -14.04 6.83 -20.20
N LEU A 95 -13.36 5.72 -19.97
CA LEU A 95 -12.05 5.43 -20.55
C LEU A 95 -12.12 5.36 -22.08
N ARG A 96 -13.13 4.67 -22.60
CA ARG A 96 -13.37 4.55 -24.03
C ARG A 96 -13.57 5.94 -24.67
N ASN A 97 -14.43 6.76 -24.08
CA ASN A 97 -14.68 8.12 -24.55
C ASN A 97 -13.41 8.99 -24.54
N GLN A 98 -12.56 8.87 -23.50
CA GLN A 98 -11.29 9.57 -23.45
C GLN A 98 -10.29 9.10 -24.51
N LEU A 99 -10.25 7.78 -24.79
CA LEU A 99 -9.39 7.22 -25.82
C LEU A 99 -9.86 7.58 -27.24
N GLU A 100 -11.18 7.62 -27.45
CA GLU A 100 -11.77 7.99 -28.74
C GLU A 100 -11.65 9.49 -29.02
N SER A 101 -11.70 10.34 -27.99
CA SER A 101 -11.55 11.79 -28.11
C SER A 101 -10.10 12.25 -28.34
N ASN A 102 -9.13 11.36 -28.26
CA ASN A 102 -7.72 11.70 -28.50
C ASN A 102 -7.31 11.36 -29.94
N PRO A 103 -7.27 12.35 -30.86
CA PRO A 103 -7.00 12.10 -32.27
C PRO A 103 -5.57 11.64 -32.55
N ASP A 104 -4.62 11.96 -31.65
CA ASP A 104 -3.19 11.67 -31.83
C ASP A 104 -2.81 10.23 -31.46
N MET A 105 -3.75 9.47 -30.90
CA MET A 105 -3.48 8.09 -30.47
C MET A 105 -3.71 7.09 -31.61
N PRO A 106 -2.67 6.35 -32.03
CA PRO A 106 -2.79 5.31 -33.05
C PRO A 106 -3.83 4.24 -32.66
N PRO A 107 -4.61 3.69 -33.60
CA PRO A 107 -5.62 2.66 -33.31
C PRO A 107 -5.08 1.45 -32.55
N GLN A 108 -3.87 1.01 -32.90
CA GLN A 108 -3.18 -0.10 -32.22
C GLN A 108 -2.89 0.19 -30.76
N ALA A 109 -2.42 1.41 -30.43
CA ALA A 109 -2.17 1.81 -29.05
C ALA A 109 -3.47 1.84 -28.24
N ARG A 110 -4.58 2.28 -28.86
CA ARG A 110 -5.92 2.29 -28.26
C ARG A 110 -6.39 0.88 -27.92
N GLU A 111 -6.24 -0.08 -28.84
CA GLU A 111 -6.56 -1.48 -28.58
C GLU A 111 -5.73 -2.08 -27.46
N TRP A 112 -4.42 -1.79 -27.42
CA TRP A 112 -3.53 -2.24 -26.35
C TRP A 112 -3.95 -1.71 -24.99
N VAL A 113 -4.29 -0.43 -24.88
CA VAL A 113 -4.75 0.18 -23.63
C VAL A 113 -6.06 -0.45 -23.19
N MET A 114 -7.02 -0.61 -24.10
CA MET A 114 -8.30 -1.25 -23.78
C MET A 114 -8.11 -2.71 -23.33
N LYS A 115 -7.22 -3.47 -23.96
CA LYS A 115 -6.91 -4.84 -23.57
C LYS A 115 -6.21 -4.90 -22.20
N LEU A 116 -5.29 -4.00 -21.93
CA LEU A 116 -4.60 -3.91 -20.65
C LEU A 116 -5.55 -3.52 -19.50
N MET A 117 -6.50 -2.63 -19.78
CA MET A 117 -7.49 -2.14 -18.82
C MET A 117 -8.72 -3.05 -18.72
N SER A 118 -8.81 -4.10 -19.52
CA SER A 118 -9.85 -5.12 -19.39
C SER A 118 -9.47 -6.17 -18.33
N GLY A 119 -10.43 -6.58 -17.54
CA GLY A 119 -10.43 -7.64 -16.51
C GLY A 119 -9.10 -8.29 -16.14
N GLN A 120 -8.61 -9.23 -16.96
CA GLN A 120 -7.37 -9.97 -16.66
C GLN A 120 -6.10 -9.10 -16.78
N GLY A 121 -6.04 -8.21 -17.76
CA GLY A 121 -4.90 -7.31 -17.95
C GLY A 121 -4.74 -6.35 -16.78
N LEU A 122 -5.84 -5.80 -16.30
CA LEU A 122 -5.84 -4.90 -15.14
C LEU A 122 -5.39 -5.62 -13.87
N ALA A 123 -5.89 -6.84 -13.63
CA ALA A 123 -5.49 -7.64 -12.47
C ALA A 123 -3.99 -7.94 -12.48
N LEU A 124 -3.44 -8.33 -13.63
CA LEU A 124 -2.00 -8.59 -13.80
C LEU A 124 -1.17 -7.33 -13.57
N LEU A 125 -1.59 -6.19 -14.14
CA LEU A 125 -0.93 -4.90 -13.98
C LEU A 125 -0.92 -4.47 -12.50
N GLN A 126 -2.05 -4.61 -11.80
CA GLN A 126 -2.13 -4.32 -10.37
C GLN A 126 -1.17 -5.20 -9.57
N PHE A 127 -1.11 -6.50 -9.85
CA PHE A 127 -0.21 -7.40 -9.13
C PHE A 127 1.27 -7.05 -9.35
N VAL A 128 1.65 -6.80 -10.60
CA VAL A 128 3.06 -6.57 -10.98
C VAL A 128 3.54 -5.17 -10.56
N VAL A 129 2.66 -4.18 -10.53
CA VAL A 129 3.04 -2.78 -10.25
C VAL A 129 2.67 -2.38 -8.82
N VAL A 130 1.43 -2.60 -8.40
CA VAL A 130 0.93 -2.10 -7.12
C VAL A 130 1.56 -2.82 -5.93
N LEU A 131 1.73 -4.14 -6.03
CA LEU A 131 2.28 -4.93 -4.92
C LEU A 131 3.72 -4.53 -4.57
N PRO A 132 4.70 -4.48 -5.50
CA PRO A 132 6.05 -4.02 -5.16
C PRO A 132 6.08 -2.55 -4.77
N MET A 133 5.26 -1.71 -5.39
CA MET A 133 5.17 -0.30 -5.05
C MET A 133 4.72 -0.12 -3.59
N PHE A 134 3.63 -0.76 -3.17
CA PHE A 134 3.15 -0.69 -1.79
C PHE A 134 4.15 -1.27 -0.80
N ALA A 135 4.83 -2.36 -1.15
CA ALA A 135 5.86 -2.96 -0.31
C ALA A 135 7.03 -1.98 -0.08
N ILE A 136 7.52 -1.33 -1.15
CA ILE A 136 8.61 -0.36 -1.07
C ILE A 136 8.20 0.87 -0.26
N PHE A 137 7.04 1.47 -0.54
CA PHE A 137 6.57 2.65 0.18
C PHE A 137 6.18 2.34 1.63
N GLY A 138 5.64 1.16 1.91
CA GLY A 138 5.41 0.66 3.27
C GLY A 138 6.71 0.52 4.05
N MET A 139 7.75 -0.01 3.42
CA MET A 139 9.11 -0.08 3.97
C MET A 139 9.67 1.32 4.26
N LEU A 140 9.58 2.25 3.31
CA LEU A 140 10.03 3.63 3.50
C LEU A 140 9.28 4.32 4.64
N GLY A 141 7.95 4.14 4.71
CA GLY A 141 7.13 4.64 5.80
C GLY A 141 7.56 4.06 7.16
N SER A 142 7.85 2.77 7.20
CA SER A 142 8.31 2.11 8.41
C SER A 142 9.68 2.64 8.88
N LEU A 143 10.60 2.90 7.97
CA LEU A 143 11.90 3.53 8.27
C LEU A 143 11.72 4.96 8.79
N LEU A 144 10.83 5.74 8.18
CA LEU A 144 10.47 7.06 8.70
C LEU A 144 9.89 6.96 10.11
N GLY A 145 8.97 6.03 10.34
CA GLY A 145 8.43 5.76 11.68
C GLY A 145 9.50 5.42 12.69
N LEU A 146 10.53 4.67 12.30
CA LEU A 146 11.65 4.34 13.16
C LEU A 146 12.43 5.58 13.61
N THR A 147 12.64 6.55 12.71
CA THR A 147 13.35 7.80 13.07
C THR A 147 12.58 8.63 14.09
N PHE A 148 11.24 8.62 14.02
CA PHE A 148 10.39 9.40 14.92
C PHE A 148 10.12 8.72 16.27
N PHE A 149 10.01 7.39 16.29
CA PHE A 149 9.52 6.63 17.45
C PHE A 149 10.56 5.71 18.08
N LYS A 150 11.81 5.74 17.64
CA LYS A 150 12.88 4.93 18.23
C LYS A 150 13.09 5.29 19.70
N LYS A 151 12.90 4.34 20.60
CA LYS A 151 13.20 4.51 22.03
C LYS A 151 14.71 4.67 22.21
N LYS A 152 15.13 5.53 23.15
CA LYS A 152 16.53 5.64 23.53
C LYS A 152 16.92 4.36 24.28
N THR A 153 18.09 3.81 23.95
CA THR A 153 18.66 2.69 24.71
C THR A 153 18.90 3.14 26.16
N PRO A 154 18.43 2.42 27.18
CA PRO A 154 18.77 2.76 28.54
C PRO A 154 20.29 2.71 28.70
N PRO A 155 20.89 3.62 29.50
CA PRO A 155 22.31 3.58 29.76
C PRO A 155 22.69 2.22 30.36
N PRO A 156 23.88 1.68 30.04
CA PRO A 156 24.33 0.43 30.61
C PRO A 156 24.33 0.56 32.14
N ALA A 157 23.73 -0.43 32.81
CA ALA A 157 23.77 -0.48 34.26
C ALA A 157 25.25 -0.53 34.68
N VAL A 158 25.69 0.58 35.31
CA VAL A 158 27.04 0.64 35.89
C VAL A 158 26.99 -0.25 37.12
N GLY A 159 27.54 -1.47 36.99
CA GLY A 159 27.70 -2.40 38.10
C GLY A 159 28.92 -2.04 38.94
#